data_0fd1bb38c319ec4164551c12c1652768
#
_entry.id   0fd1bb38c319ec4164551c12c1652768
#
_cell.length_a   1.000
_cell.length_b   1.000
_cell.length_c   1.000
_cell.angle_alpha   90.00
_cell.angle_beta   90.00
_cell.angle_gamma   90.00
#
_symmetry.space_group_name_H-M   'P 1'
#
loop_
_entity.id
_entity.type
_entity.pdbx_description
1 polymer ?
#
loop_
_entity_poly.entity_id
_entity_poly.type
_entity_poly.pdbx_seq_one_letter_code
_entity_poly.pdbx_strand_id
1 'polypeptide(L)'
;MKQFMTTNFIASETGLSPDTIRKWVREMRRFIPERYDENTFFGCGKATLIRTVCLLDYSKYRTELQSPAMRKHVPFFDALETERKLGMSNGEGKS
;
A
#
# COMPACT_ATOMS: atom_id res chain seq x y z
N MET A 1 3.68 1.17 -13.74
CA MET A 1 3.06 1.59 -12.46
C MET A 1 4.12 2.21 -11.57
N LYS A 2 3.77 3.29 -10.90
CA LYS A 2 4.73 3.98 -10.06
C LYS A 2 4.89 3.28 -8.72
N GLN A 3 6.11 3.32 -8.20
CA GLN A 3 6.39 2.72 -6.90
C GLN A 3 5.67 3.44 -5.76
N PHE A 4 5.55 4.77 -5.85
CA PHE A 4 4.86 5.58 -4.86
C PHE A 4 3.83 6.48 -5.54
N MET A 5 2.70 6.69 -4.88
CA MET A 5 1.63 7.54 -5.41
C MET A 5 1.02 8.36 -4.30
N THR A 6 0.52 9.55 -4.67
CA THR A 6 -0.21 10.38 -3.71
C THR A 6 -1.64 9.88 -3.56
N THR A 7 -2.28 10.31 -2.47
CA THR A 7 -3.68 9.98 -2.22
C THR A 7 -4.56 10.41 -3.38
N ASN A 8 -4.35 11.63 -3.88
CA ASN A 8 -5.19 12.14 -4.97
C ASN A 8 -4.99 11.38 -6.27
N PHE A 9 -3.74 10.99 -6.55
CA PHE A 9 -3.47 10.23 -7.76
C PHE A 9 -4.14 8.86 -7.70
N ILE A 10 -4.06 8.20 -6.55
CA ILE A 10 -4.71 6.90 -6.36
C ILE A 10 -6.22 7.04 -6.51
N ALA A 11 -6.79 8.09 -5.93
CA ALA A 11 -8.23 8.31 -6.03
C ALA A 11 -8.66 8.47 -7.49
N SER A 12 -7.88 9.22 -8.26
CA SER A 12 -8.24 9.45 -9.67
C SER A 12 -8.10 8.16 -10.49
N GLU A 13 -7.13 7.32 -10.17
CA GLU A 13 -6.91 6.08 -10.93
C GLU A 13 -7.91 4.98 -10.56
N THR A 14 -8.37 4.95 -9.33
CA THR A 14 -9.23 3.86 -8.85
C THR A 14 -10.70 4.21 -8.80
N GLY A 15 -11.03 5.49 -8.86
CA GLY A 15 -12.41 5.93 -8.68
C GLY A 15 -12.84 5.98 -7.22
N LEU A 16 -11.96 5.65 -6.29
CA LEU A 16 -12.27 5.75 -4.87
C LEU A 16 -12.13 7.20 -4.41
N SER A 17 -12.88 7.56 -3.37
CA SER A 17 -12.75 8.91 -2.83
C SER A 17 -11.43 9.06 -2.09
N PRO A 18 -10.86 10.27 -2.05
CA PRO A 18 -9.66 10.49 -1.25
C PRO A 18 -9.86 10.16 0.22
N ASP A 19 -11.07 10.35 0.73
CA ASP A 19 -11.36 10.02 2.14
C ASP A 19 -11.25 8.51 2.39
N THR A 20 -11.71 7.70 1.45
CA THR A 20 -11.57 6.25 1.55
C THR A 20 -10.10 5.85 1.58
N ILE A 21 -9.28 6.45 0.72
CA ILE A 21 -7.85 6.16 0.68
C ILE A 21 -7.19 6.56 2.00
N ARG A 22 -7.53 7.73 2.53
CA ARG A 22 -6.98 8.18 3.81
C ARG A 22 -7.38 7.27 4.95
N LYS A 23 -8.61 6.76 4.92
CA LYS A 23 -9.06 5.79 5.91
C LYS A 23 -8.22 4.51 5.86
N TRP A 24 -7.97 4.01 4.64
CA TRP A 24 -7.16 2.80 4.47
C TRP A 24 -5.72 3.04 4.94
N VAL A 25 -5.17 4.22 4.69
CA VAL A 25 -3.82 4.56 5.16
C VAL A 25 -3.77 4.48 6.69
N ARG A 26 -4.77 5.02 7.36
CA ARG A 26 -4.82 4.95 8.83
C ARG A 26 -4.89 3.51 9.31
N GLU A 27 -5.65 2.68 8.61
CA GLU A 27 -5.76 1.27 8.97
C GLU A 27 -4.44 0.54 8.73
N MET A 28 -3.79 0.82 7.61
CA MET A 28 -2.52 0.18 7.28
C MET A 28 -1.42 0.48 8.28
N ARG A 29 -1.45 1.67 8.88
CA ARG A 29 -0.43 2.04 9.87
C ARG A 29 -0.44 1.13 11.08
N ARG A 30 -1.57 0.47 11.35
CA ARG A 30 -1.65 -0.48 12.46
C ARG A 30 -0.86 -1.76 12.18
N PHE A 31 -0.50 -1.99 10.93
CA PHE A 31 0.26 -3.19 10.55
C PHE A 31 1.74 -2.90 10.31
N ILE A 32 2.20 -1.76 10.75
CA ILE A 32 3.62 -1.43 10.74
C ILE A 32 4.18 -1.69 12.13
N PRO A 33 5.26 -2.45 12.29
CA PRO A 33 6.09 -3.07 11.25
C PRO A 33 5.71 -4.52 10.92
N GLU A 34 4.58 -4.98 11.40
CA GLU A 34 4.25 -6.41 11.32
C GLU A 34 4.13 -6.92 9.89
N ARG A 35 3.46 -6.14 9.05
CA ARG A 35 3.24 -6.55 7.67
C ARG A 35 3.87 -5.58 6.68
N TYR A 36 3.79 -4.28 6.96
CA TYR A 36 4.35 -3.23 6.11
C TYR A 36 5.51 -2.58 6.85
N ASP A 37 6.56 -2.21 6.12
CA ASP A 37 7.69 -1.59 6.79
C ASP A 37 7.48 -0.07 6.92
N GLU A 38 8.42 0.57 7.58
CA GLU A 38 8.30 1.99 7.89
C GLU A 38 8.39 2.87 6.65
N ASN A 39 8.88 2.31 5.55
CA ASN A 39 9.03 3.05 4.31
C ASN A 39 7.78 2.96 3.43
N THR A 40 6.66 2.49 3.99
CA THR A 40 5.41 2.41 3.26
C THR A 40 4.84 3.80 2.96
N PHE A 41 5.08 4.75 3.86
CA PHE A 41 4.56 6.10 3.71
C PHE A 41 5.66 7.12 3.85
N PHE A 42 5.62 8.16 3.00
CA PHE A 42 6.54 9.29 3.07
C PHE A 42 5.75 10.57 3.06
N GLY A 43 6.23 11.58 3.78
CA GLY A 43 5.58 12.87 3.84
C GLY A 43 4.44 12.89 4.84
N CYS A 44 3.64 13.93 4.79
CA CYS A 44 2.52 14.09 5.70
C CYS A 44 1.40 14.86 5.02
N GLY A 45 0.19 14.70 5.57
CA GLY A 45 -0.97 15.39 5.07
C GLY A 45 -1.25 15.07 3.62
N LYS A 46 -1.53 16.12 2.84
CA LYS A 46 -1.89 15.95 1.44
C LYS A 46 -0.73 15.48 0.58
N ALA A 47 0.49 15.67 1.06
CA ALA A 47 1.68 15.30 0.32
C ALA A 47 2.17 13.90 0.64
N THR A 48 1.38 13.12 1.37
CA THR A 48 1.77 11.76 1.71
C THR A 48 1.90 10.90 0.46
N LEU A 49 3.06 10.26 0.31
CA LEU A 49 3.30 9.28 -0.73
C LEU A 49 3.09 7.90 -0.14
N ILE A 50 2.36 7.06 -0.86
CA ILE A 50 2.01 5.72 -0.41
C ILE A 50 2.69 4.72 -1.33
N ARG A 51 3.36 3.73 -0.74
CA ARG A 51 3.98 2.69 -1.55
C ARG A 51 2.88 1.88 -2.22
N THR A 52 2.90 1.88 -3.53
CA THR A 52 1.79 1.35 -4.34
C THR A 52 1.47 -0.11 -4.02
N VAL A 53 2.50 -0.98 -3.97
CA VAL A 53 2.24 -2.40 -3.74
C VAL A 53 1.65 -2.67 -2.36
N CYS A 54 2.00 -1.84 -1.38
CA CYS A 54 1.43 -1.99 -0.04
C CYS A 54 -0.06 -1.67 -0.06
N LEU A 55 -0.44 -0.62 -0.77
CA LEU A 55 -1.85 -0.28 -0.90
C LEU A 55 -2.62 -1.35 -1.67
N LEU A 56 -2.02 -1.88 -2.74
CA LEU A 56 -2.65 -2.96 -3.50
C LEU A 56 -2.86 -4.20 -2.63
N ASP A 57 -1.86 -4.53 -1.82
CA ASP A 57 -1.97 -5.66 -0.90
C ASP A 57 -3.09 -5.43 0.10
N TYR A 58 -3.14 -4.23 0.68
CA TYR A 58 -4.17 -3.93 1.65
C TYR A 58 -5.57 -3.96 1.03
N SER A 59 -5.72 -3.43 -0.17
CA SER A 59 -7.02 -3.44 -0.84
C SER A 59 -7.48 -4.87 -1.11
N LYS A 60 -6.55 -5.77 -1.39
CA LYS A 60 -6.88 -7.17 -1.67
C LYS A 60 -7.27 -7.93 -0.41
N TYR A 61 -6.58 -7.69 0.69
CA TYR A 61 -6.77 -8.47 1.91
C TYR A 61 -7.40 -7.69 3.05
N ARG A 62 -7.97 -6.53 2.76
CA ARG A 62 -8.47 -5.64 3.79
C ARG A 62 -9.45 -6.32 4.74
N THR A 63 -10.41 -7.05 4.20
CA THR A 63 -11.41 -7.73 5.03
C THR A 63 -10.76 -8.74 5.96
N GLU A 64 -9.87 -9.56 5.41
CA GLU A 64 -9.19 -10.58 6.20
C GLU A 64 -8.28 -9.97 7.25
N LEU A 65 -7.56 -8.91 6.88
CA LEU A 65 -6.62 -8.28 7.81
C LEU A 65 -7.33 -7.62 8.98
N GLN A 66 -8.56 -7.19 8.80
CA GLN A 66 -9.34 -6.58 9.88
C GLN A 66 -9.97 -7.60 10.80
N SER A 67 -9.98 -8.87 10.43
CA SER A 67 -10.55 -9.93 11.25
C SER A 67 -9.43 -10.70 11.96
N PRO A 68 -9.36 -10.67 13.30
CA PRO A 68 -8.31 -11.41 13.99
C PRO A 68 -8.30 -12.89 13.65
N ALA A 69 -9.48 -13.48 13.42
CA ALA A 69 -9.56 -14.90 13.09
C ALA A 69 -9.02 -15.21 11.70
N MET A 70 -9.21 -14.30 10.73
CA MET A 70 -8.82 -14.55 9.36
C MET A 70 -7.43 -14.01 9.03
N ARG A 71 -6.92 -13.09 9.85
CA ARG A 71 -5.66 -12.42 9.57
C ARG A 71 -4.50 -13.39 9.39
N LYS A 72 -4.47 -14.44 10.19
CA LYS A 72 -3.38 -15.39 10.15
C LYS A 72 -3.36 -16.24 8.89
N HIS A 73 -4.43 -16.21 8.11
CA HIS A 73 -4.49 -16.96 6.85
C HIS A 73 -4.04 -16.13 5.65
N VAL A 74 -3.77 -14.83 5.86
CA VAL A 74 -3.31 -13.96 4.78
C VAL A 74 -1.84 -14.28 4.51
N PRO A 75 -1.46 -14.45 3.22
CA PRO A 75 -0.07 -14.79 2.89
C PRO A 75 0.89 -13.69 3.32
N PHE A 76 2.12 -14.08 3.59
CA PHE A 76 3.17 -13.12 3.89
C PHE A 76 3.34 -12.14 2.74
N PHE A 77 3.53 -10.87 3.05
CA PHE A 77 3.72 -9.82 2.06
C PHE A 77 5.17 -9.37 2.04
N ASP A 78 5.77 -9.39 0.85
CA ASP A 78 7.11 -8.87 0.62
C ASP A 78 7.02 -7.82 -0.46
N ALA A 79 7.22 -6.57 -0.07
CA ALA A 79 7.04 -5.43 -0.99
C ALA A 79 8.03 -5.50 -2.15
N LEU A 80 9.31 -5.81 -1.86
CA LEU A 80 10.32 -5.84 -2.90
C LEU A 80 10.04 -6.94 -3.92
N GLU A 81 9.67 -8.11 -3.42
CA GLU A 81 9.35 -9.23 -4.31
C GLU A 81 8.12 -8.91 -5.16
N THR A 82 7.10 -8.31 -4.56
CA THR A 82 5.89 -7.96 -5.28
C THR A 82 6.19 -6.92 -6.36
N GLU A 83 7.01 -5.93 -6.04
CA GLU A 83 7.38 -4.92 -7.02
C GLU A 83 8.16 -5.53 -8.18
N ARG A 84 9.02 -6.48 -7.88
CA ARG A 84 9.77 -7.16 -8.93
C ARG A 84 8.85 -7.95 -9.86
N LYS A 85 7.88 -8.65 -9.28
CA LYS A 85 6.94 -9.43 -10.09
C LYS A 85 6.06 -8.56 -10.97
N LEU A 86 5.74 -7.34 -10.51
CA LEU A 86 4.92 -6.42 -11.28
C LEU A 86 5.74 -5.57 -12.26
N GLY A 87 7.06 -5.75 -12.26
CA GLY A 87 7.90 -4.98 -13.16
C GLY A 87 8.09 -3.55 -12.74
N MET A 88 7.81 -3.22 -11.48
CA MET A 88 8.05 -1.89 -10.97
C MET A 88 9.52 -1.66 -10.76
N SER A 89 9.95 -0.45 -11.04
CA SER A 89 11.32 -0.09 -10.79
C SER A 89 11.34 1.02 -9.74
N ASN A 90 12.38 1.04 -8.94
CA ASN A 90 12.50 2.09 -7.94
C ASN A 90 13.37 3.21 -8.47
N GLY A 91 13.18 3.52 -9.73
CA GLY A 91 13.80 4.67 -10.34
C GLY A 91 14.94 4.36 -11.26
N GLU A 92 15.50 3.16 -11.26
CA GLU A 92 16.53 2.85 -12.19
C GLU A 92 15.98 2.51 -13.46
N GLY A 93 14.90 2.40 -13.61
CA GLY A 93 14.42 2.21 -14.91
C GLY A 93 15.19 1.22 -15.73
N LYS A 94 15.76 0.88 -15.83
CA LYS A 94 16.34 0.31 -16.31
C LYS A 94 16.40 -0.53 -16.61
N SER A 95 16.32 -0.61 -16.61
CA SER A 95 16.48 -0.89 -16.77
C SER A 95 16.54 -1.33 -17.24
#